data_68e27033295a062f74bfe6a159495833
#
_entry.id   68e27033295a062f74bfe6a159495833
#
_cell.length_a   1.000
_cell.length_b   1.000
_cell.length_c   1.000
_cell.angle_alpha   90.00
_cell.angle_beta   90.00
_cell.angle_gamma   90.00
#
_symmetry.space_group_name_H-M   'P 1'
#
loop_
_entity.id
_entity.type
_entity.pdbx_description
1 polymer ?
#
loop_
_entity_poly.entity_id
_entity_poly.type
_entity_poly.pdbx_seq_one_letter_code
_entity_poly.pdbx_strand_id
1 'polypeptide(L)'
;MDYKKYRVKTTIKSFRDLEIYKQTTALSGDLFMLKSPETLNDKRLEHEIEILGDLSKYVPKYIAESYGDRFSDKTLGVRKLEKAAQVISDIIAKLDLVNILTEDEMFKEIVLGTIKKYQIQRRKVINLKRVWSGERRYKK
;
A
#
# COMPACT_ATOMS: atom_id res chain seq x y z
N MET A 1 28.29 -30.16 2.71
CA MET A 1 27.52 -29.17 3.36
C MET A 1 26.54 -28.50 2.42
N ASP A 2 25.39 -28.43 2.84
CA ASP A 2 24.33 -27.98 1.95
C ASP A 2 23.71 -26.69 2.42
N TYR A 3 24.42 -25.62 2.35
CA TYR A 3 23.89 -24.35 2.81
C TYR A 3 23.01 -23.67 1.78
N LYS A 4 22.78 -24.32 0.67
CA LYS A 4 21.80 -23.80 -0.27
C LYS A 4 20.44 -23.67 0.38
N LYS A 5 20.13 -24.57 1.29
CA LYS A 5 18.87 -24.53 1.98
C LYS A 5 18.68 -23.21 2.71
N TYR A 6 19.73 -22.69 3.25
CA TYR A 6 19.62 -21.46 4.02
C TYR A 6 19.43 -20.26 3.13
N ARG A 7 20.12 -20.24 2.02
CA ARG A 7 20.04 -19.12 1.15
C ARG A 7 18.69 -18.98 0.48
N VAL A 8 18.08 -20.11 0.16
CA VAL A 8 16.81 -20.09 -0.53
C VAL A 8 15.75 -19.35 0.26
N LYS A 9 15.81 -19.47 1.57
CA LYS A 9 14.77 -18.88 2.40
C LYS A 9 14.91 -17.39 2.61
N THR A 10 16.09 -16.86 2.42
CA THR A 10 16.35 -15.50 2.82
C THR A 10 16.62 -14.57 1.67
N THR A 11 16.38 -15.03 0.47
CA THR A 11 16.84 -14.28 -0.67
C THR A 11 15.88 -13.17 -1.05
N ILE A 12 16.11 -11.99 -0.53
CA ILE A 12 15.47 -10.79 -1.00
C ILE A 12 16.52 -9.99 -1.70
N LYS A 13 16.54 -10.05 -3.03
CA LYS A 13 17.58 -9.44 -3.81
C LYS A 13 17.27 -8.03 -4.24
N SER A 14 15.99 -7.66 -4.24
CA SER A 14 15.61 -6.32 -4.59
C SER A 14 14.27 -6.02 -3.95
N PHE A 15 13.84 -4.75 -4.05
CA PHE A 15 12.53 -4.37 -3.51
C PHE A 15 11.40 -5.16 -4.17
N ARG A 16 11.63 -5.67 -5.37
CA ARG A 16 10.60 -6.43 -6.08
C ARG A 16 10.25 -7.73 -5.37
N ASP A 17 11.13 -8.22 -4.51
CA ASP A 17 10.87 -9.44 -3.75
C ASP A 17 10.08 -9.18 -2.50
N LEU A 18 9.91 -7.92 -2.10
CA LEU A 18 9.14 -7.60 -0.91
C LEU A 18 7.66 -7.84 -1.14
N GLU A 19 7.05 -8.59 -0.25
CA GLU A 19 5.65 -8.92 -0.35
C GLU A 19 4.78 -7.66 -0.39
N ILE A 20 5.10 -6.69 0.48
CA ILE A 20 4.33 -5.45 0.52
C ILE A 20 4.44 -4.66 -0.78
N TYR A 21 5.59 -4.74 -1.46
CA TYR A 21 5.73 -4.07 -2.75
C TYR A 21 4.81 -4.71 -3.78
N LYS A 22 4.82 -6.04 -3.85
CA LYS A 22 4.00 -6.76 -4.79
C LYS A 22 2.52 -6.49 -4.57
N GLN A 23 2.11 -6.53 -3.31
CA GLN A 23 0.69 -6.39 -2.98
C GLN A 23 0.21 -4.95 -3.18
N THR A 24 1.02 -3.97 -2.83
CA THR A 24 0.60 -2.58 -3.02
C THR A 24 0.65 -2.17 -4.49
N THR A 25 1.55 -2.78 -5.27
CA THR A 25 1.54 -2.56 -6.72
C THR A 25 0.26 -3.11 -7.32
N ALA A 26 -0.16 -4.31 -6.90
CA ALA A 26 -1.40 -4.90 -7.39
C ALA A 26 -2.61 -4.05 -7.02
N LEU A 27 -2.64 -3.54 -5.78
CA LEU A 27 -3.72 -2.67 -5.34
C LEU A 27 -3.77 -1.38 -6.15
N SER A 28 -2.61 -0.83 -6.48
CA SER A 28 -2.57 0.36 -7.32
C SER A 28 -3.19 0.07 -8.67
N GLY A 29 -2.85 -1.08 -9.25
CA GLY A 29 -3.47 -1.49 -10.50
C GLY A 29 -4.97 -1.58 -10.41
N ASP A 30 -5.47 -2.14 -9.31
CA ASP A 30 -6.91 -2.23 -9.09
C ASP A 30 -7.56 -0.86 -9.06
N LEU A 31 -6.91 0.12 -8.41
CA LEU A 31 -7.47 1.47 -8.35
C LEU A 31 -7.43 2.17 -9.70
N PHE A 32 -6.38 1.94 -10.49
CA PHE A 32 -6.34 2.49 -11.83
C PHE A 32 -7.45 1.93 -12.72
N MET A 33 -7.85 0.70 -12.47
CA MET A 33 -8.90 0.06 -13.25
C MET A 33 -10.30 0.30 -12.70
N LEU A 34 -10.39 0.92 -11.53
CA LEU A 34 -11.67 1.15 -10.91
C LEU A 34 -12.47 2.16 -11.69
N LYS A 35 -13.73 1.84 -11.94
CA LYS A 35 -14.62 2.74 -12.67
C LYS A 35 -15.92 2.91 -11.92
N SER A 36 -16.40 4.15 -11.90
CA SER A 36 -17.68 4.41 -11.28
C SER A 36 -18.79 3.72 -12.06
N PRO A 37 -19.90 3.35 -11.41
CA PRO A 37 -21.03 2.77 -12.11
C PRO A 37 -21.57 3.75 -13.15
N GLU A 38 -21.85 3.25 -14.34
CA GLU A 38 -22.36 4.10 -15.42
C GLU A 38 -23.70 4.72 -15.07
N THR A 39 -24.46 4.01 -14.23
CA THR A 39 -25.77 4.48 -13.84
C THR A 39 -25.73 5.75 -13.01
N LEU A 40 -24.60 6.01 -12.34
CA LEU A 40 -24.50 7.19 -11.49
C LEU A 40 -24.14 8.44 -12.27
N ASN A 41 -23.32 8.28 -13.32
CA ASN A 41 -22.92 9.41 -14.17
C ASN A 41 -22.56 10.65 -13.37
N ASP A 42 -21.78 10.48 -12.32
CA ASP A 42 -21.37 11.57 -11.44
C ASP A 42 -19.90 11.91 -11.71
N LYS A 43 -19.68 13.08 -12.28
CA LYS A 43 -18.33 13.48 -12.66
C LYS A 43 -17.44 13.74 -11.47
N ARG A 44 -18.02 14.17 -10.35
CA ARG A 44 -17.22 14.39 -9.15
C ARG A 44 -16.70 13.07 -8.61
N LEU A 45 -17.54 12.03 -8.66
CA LEU A 45 -17.13 10.70 -8.24
C LEU A 45 -16.04 10.17 -9.14
N GLU A 46 -16.21 10.34 -10.46
CA GLU A 46 -15.18 9.91 -11.40
C GLU A 46 -13.86 10.59 -11.13
N HIS A 47 -13.91 11.88 -10.80
CA HIS A 47 -12.70 12.64 -10.52
C HIS A 47 -12.00 12.11 -9.27
N GLU A 48 -12.76 11.81 -8.22
CA GLU A 48 -12.17 11.27 -7.00
C GLU A 48 -11.53 9.90 -7.24
N ILE A 49 -12.16 9.08 -8.06
CA ILE A 49 -11.60 7.78 -8.40
C ILE A 49 -10.30 7.93 -9.17
N GLU A 50 -10.25 8.91 -10.07
CA GLU A 50 -9.03 9.18 -10.83
C GLU A 50 -7.90 9.61 -9.92
N ILE A 51 -8.21 10.48 -8.96
CA ILE A 51 -7.21 10.93 -7.99
C ILE A 51 -6.70 9.74 -7.18
N LEU A 52 -7.58 8.80 -6.83
CA LEU A 52 -7.18 7.62 -6.10
C LEU A 52 -6.13 6.81 -6.86
N GLY A 53 -6.34 6.61 -8.16
CA GLY A 53 -5.38 5.90 -8.96
C GLY A 53 -4.02 6.57 -8.93
N ASP A 54 -4.01 7.88 -9.16
CA ASP A 54 -2.75 8.64 -9.14
C ASP A 54 -2.07 8.58 -7.78
N LEU A 55 -2.85 8.68 -6.70
CA LEU A 55 -2.29 8.66 -5.37
C LEU A 55 -1.69 7.29 -5.02
N SER A 56 -2.36 6.23 -5.47
CA SER A 56 -1.98 4.88 -5.08
C SER A 56 -0.60 4.47 -5.56
N LYS A 57 -0.12 5.05 -6.64
CA LYS A 57 1.18 4.67 -7.19
C LYS A 57 2.34 5.05 -6.27
N TYR A 58 2.11 6.01 -5.38
CA TYR A 58 3.17 6.44 -4.48
C TYR A 58 3.45 5.45 -3.37
N VAL A 59 2.52 4.53 -3.07
CA VAL A 59 2.75 3.53 -2.04
C VAL A 59 3.88 2.59 -2.43
N PRO A 60 3.77 1.86 -3.54
CA PRO A 60 4.88 0.98 -3.93
C PRO A 60 6.14 1.78 -4.26
N LYS A 61 5.99 3.02 -4.75
CA LYS A 61 7.14 3.86 -5.03
C LYS A 61 7.95 4.11 -3.75
N TYR A 62 7.29 4.53 -2.68
CA TYR A 62 7.99 4.79 -1.44
C TYR A 62 8.54 3.51 -0.81
N ILE A 63 7.85 2.39 -0.97
CA ILE A 63 8.37 1.12 -0.47
C ILE A 63 9.65 0.75 -1.20
N ALA A 64 9.67 0.91 -2.52
CA ALA A 64 10.88 0.63 -3.30
C ALA A 64 12.03 1.53 -2.88
N GLU A 65 11.74 2.84 -2.70
CA GLU A 65 12.76 3.78 -2.28
C GLU A 65 13.28 3.46 -0.88
N SER A 66 12.37 3.05 0.01
CA SER A 66 12.79 2.72 1.37
C SER A 66 13.76 1.56 1.38
N TYR A 67 13.54 0.58 0.54
CA TYR A 67 14.40 -0.58 0.49
C TYR A 67 15.82 -0.19 0.07
N GLY A 68 15.94 0.63 -0.96
CA GLY A 68 17.24 1.09 -1.41
C GLY A 68 17.90 2.03 -0.41
N ASP A 69 17.13 2.98 0.10
CA ASP A 69 17.67 4.01 0.98
C ASP A 69 18.21 3.45 2.30
N ARG A 70 17.59 2.39 2.82
CA ARG A 70 17.98 1.88 4.14
C ARG A 70 19.41 1.35 4.17
N PHE A 71 19.96 1.02 3.02
CA PHE A 71 21.32 0.52 2.97
C PHE A 71 22.36 1.62 3.11
N SER A 72 22.00 2.85 2.72
CA SER A 72 22.92 3.97 2.88
C SER A 72 22.55 4.83 4.09
N ASP A 73 21.26 4.87 4.43
CA ASP A 73 20.79 5.67 5.56
C ASP A 73 19.52 5.05 6.10
N LYS A 74 19.67 4.36 7.23
CA LYS A 74 18.54 3.66 7.85
C LYS A 74 17.39 4.61 8.17
N THR A 75 17.71 5.80 8.66
CA THR A 75 16.68 6.77 9.01
C THR A 75 15.88 7.18 7.78
N LEU A 76 16.57 7.37 6.66
CA LEU A 76 15.90 7.73 5.43
C LEU A 76 14.96 6.62 4.96
N GLY A 77 15.42 5.38 5.05
CA GLY A 77 14.57 4.24 4.69
C GLY A 77 13.33 4.17 5.55
N VAL A 78 13.46 4.39 6.85
CA VAL A 78 12.33 4.39 7.76
C VAL A 78 11.35 5.51 7.42
N ARG A 79 11.86 6.70 7.09
CA ARG A 79 11.01 7.81 6.71
C ARG A 79 10.20 7.51 5.45
N LYS A 80 10.79 6.79 4.50
CA LYS A 80 10.06 6.43 3.28
C LYS A 80 8.92 5.48 3.60
N LEU A 81 9.12 4.57 4.54
CA LEU A 81 8.03 3.70 4.97
C LEU A 81 6.92 4.49 5.65
N GLU A 82 7.30 5.52 6.42
CA GLU A 82 6.30 6.39 7.04
C GLU A 82 5.49 7.12 5.99
N LYS A 83 6.15 7.57 4.92
CA LYS A 83 5.43 8.21 3.82
C LYS A 83 4.48 7.24 3.14
N ALA A 84 4.91 5.99 2.94
CA ALA A 84 4.03 4.98 2.36
C ALA A 84 2.79 4.78 3.22
N ALA A 85 2.98 4.67 4.54
CA ALA A 85 1.84 4.49 5.45
C ALA A 85 0.91 5.71 5.41
N GLN A 86 1.47 6.90 5.30
CA GLN A 86 0.67 8.12 5.22
C GLN A 86 -0.18 8.14 3.96
N VAL A 87 0.40 7.77 2.83
CA VAL A 87 -0.35 7.72 1.58
C VAL A 87 -1.47 6.69 1.68
N ILE A 88 -1.20 5.54 2.30
CA ILE A 88 -2.25 4.54 2.49
C ILE A 88 -3.40 5.12 3.32
N SER A 89 -3.09 5.87 4.37
CA SER A 89 -4.14 6.51 5.16
C SER A 89 -4.96 7.48 4.32
N ASP A 90 -4.29 8.24 3.46
CA ASP A 90 -4.98 9.16 2.57
C ASP A 90 -5.89 8.41 1.58
N ILE A 91 -5.41 7.28 1.07
CA ILE A 91 -6.21 6.45 0.17
C ILE A 91 -7.45 5.94 0.88
N ILE A 92 -7.29 5.45 2.10
CA ILE A 92 -8.42 4.92 2.86
C ILE A 92 -9.46 6.02 3.09
N ALA A 93 -9.01 7.21 3.46
CA ALA A 93 -9.94 8.33 3.69
C ALA A 93 -10.69 8.68 2.42
N LYS A 94 -10.02 8.67 1.27
CA LYS A 94 -10.69 8.96 0.02
C LYS A 94 -11.64 7.85 -0.39
N LEU A 95 -11.27 6.61 -0.13
CA LEU A 95 -12.18 5.49 -0.40
C LEU A 95 -13.42 5.57 0.48
N ASP A 96 -13.26 6.00 1.73
CA ASP A 96 -14.42 6.22 2.59
C ASP A 96 -15.35 7.27 1.98
N LEU A 97 -14.78 8.35 1.44
CA LEU A 97 -15.57 9.37 0.80
C LEU A 97 -16.30 8.84 -0.43
N VAL A 98 -15.59 8.09 -1.26
CA VAL A 98 -16.18 7.48 -2.44
C VAL A 98 -17.35 6.56 -2.04
N ASN A 99 -17.16 5.81 -0.95
CA ASN A 99 -18.20 4.92 -0.48
C ASN A 99 -19.45 5.68 -0.05
N ILE A 100 -19.27 6.86 0.53
CA ILE A 100 -20.39 7.69 0.95
C ILE A 100 -21.10 8.28 -0.26
N LEU A 101 -20.35 8.63 -1.28
CA LEU A 101 -20.91 9.31 -2.46
C LEU A 101 -21.67 8.39 -3.40
N THR A 102 -21.47 7.09 -3.30
CA THR A 102 -22.11 6.16 -4.20
C THR A 102 -23.28 5.47 -3.49
N GLU A 103 -24.32 5.14 -4.26
CA GLU A 103 -25.45 4.37 -3.75
C GLU A 103 -25.52 3.00 -4.38
N ASP A 104 -24.59 2.68 -5.27
CA ASP A 104 -24.57 1.39 -5.93
C ASP A 104 -23.97 0.34 -4.98
N GLU A 105 -24.76 -0.67 -4.64
CA GLU A 105 -24.36 -1.64 -3.63
C GLU A 105 -23.16 -2.48 -4.05
N MET A 106 -23.12 -2.89 -5.32
CA MET A 106 -21.99 -3.68 -5.79
C MET A 106 -20.71 -2.87 -5.76
N PHE A 107 -20.80 -1.62 -6.15
CA PHE A 107 -19.62 -0.75 -6.12
C PHE A 107 -19.18 -0.51 -4.69
N LYS A 108 -20.14 -0.32 -3.77
CA LYS A 108 -19.79 -0.16 -2.35
C LYS A 108 -19.02 -1.36 -1.82
N GLU A 109 -19.42 -2.57 -2.22
CA GLU A 109 -18.71 -3.77 -1.76
C GLU A 109 -17.27 -3.79 -2.26
N ILE A 110 -17.07 -3.39 -3.51
CA ILE A 110 -15.72 -3.33 -4.06
C ILE A 110 -14.88 -2.32 -3.28
N VAL A 111 -15.44 -1.15 -3.01
CA VAL A 111 -14.74 -0.10 -2.29
C VAL A 111 -14.39 -0.57 -0.87
N LEU A 112 -15.35 -1.18 -0.17
CA LEU A 112 -15.10 -1.65 1.18
C LEU A 112 -14.05 -2.75 1.22
N GLY A 113 -14.06 -3.64 0.21
CA GLY A 113 -13.03 -4.68 0.11
C GLY A 113 -11.65 -4.08 -0.11
N THR A 114 -11.58 -3.04 -0.93
CA THR A 114 -10.32 -2.36 -1.20
C THR A 114 -9.80 -1.66 0.06
N ILE A 115 -10.70 -1.04 0.83
CA ILE A 115 -10.32 -0.42 2.10
C ILE A 115 -9.69 -1.45 3.02
N LYS A 116 -10.30 -2.62 3.14
CA LYS A 116 -9.76 -3.68 4.01
C LYS A 116 -8.36 -4.10 3.58
N LYS A 117 -8.16 -4.22 2.27
CA LYS A 117 -6.85 -4.61 1.76
C LYS A 117 -5.81 -3.56 2.10
N TYR A 118 -6.14 -2.29 1.97
CA TYR A 118 -5.21 -1.23 2.33
C TYR A 118 -4.95 -1.17 3.83
N GLN A 119 -5.94 -1.46 4.64
CA GLN A 119 -5.73 -1.51 6.09
C GLN A 119 -4.70 -2.59 6.44
N ILE A 120 -4.78 -3.74 5.78
CA ILE A 120 -3.81 -4.80 5.98
C ILE A 120 -2.41 -4.35 5.56
N GLN A 121 -2.31 -3.71 4.41
CA GLN A 121 -1.01 -3.24 3.94
C GLN A 121 -0.42 -2.18 4.85
N ARG A 122 -1.25 -1.30 5.37
CA ARG A 122 -0.77 -0.26 6.28
C ARG A 122 -0.15 -0.89 7.52
N ARG A 123 -0.80 -1.91 8.06
CA ARG A 123 -0.27 -2.62 9.22
C ARG A 123 1.07 -3.26 8.90
N LYS A 124 1.18 -3.86 7.72
CA LYS A 124 2.44 -4.51 7.32
C LYS A 124 3.56 -3.50 7.15
N VAL A 125 3.26 -2.34 6.57
CA VAL A 125 4.26 -1.29 6.39
C VAL A 125 4.74 -0.79 7.74
N ILE A 126 3.82 -0.56 8.66
CA ILE A 126 4.17 -0.09 10.00
C ILE A 126 5.01 -1.12 10.74
N ASN A 127 4.66 -2.40 10.61
CA ASN A 127 5.46 -3.45 11.24
C ASN A 127 6.86 -3.51 10.66
N LEU A 128 6.99 -3.37 9.35
CA LEU A 128 8.30 -3.35 8.73
C LEU A 128 9.12 -2.15 9.20
N LYS A 129 8.45 -1.01 9.32
CA LYS A 129 9.10 0.19 9.82
C LYS A 129 9.68 -0.05 11.22
N ARG A 130 8.90 -0.71 12.08
CA ARG A 130 9.37 -1.01 13.43
C ARG A 130 10.59 -1.92 13.41
N VAL A 131 10.54 -2.92 12.55
CA VAL A 131 11.67 -3.84 12.44
C VAL A 131 12.92 -3.09 11.98
N TRP A 132 12.79 -2.27 10.95
CA TRP A 132 13.95 -1.56 10.40
C TRP A 132 14.47 -0.48 11.34
N SER A 133 13.60 0.09 12.18
CA SER A 133 14.03 1.11 13.14
C SER A 133 14.62 0.49 14.40
N GLY A 134 14.51 -0.82 14.55
CA GLY A 134 15.04 -1.50 15.71
C GLY A 134 14.11 -1.51 16.92
N GLU A 135 12.88 -1.08 16.75
CA GLU A 135 11.93 -1.13 17.85
C GLU A 135 11.54 -2.55 18.18
N ARG A 136 11.32 -2.79 19.46
CA ARG A 136 10.93 -4.10 19.90
C ARG A 136 9.51 -4.06 20.43
N ARG A 137 8.68 -4.83 19.82
CA ARG A 137 7.28 -4.78 20.15
C ARG A 137 6.90 -5.47 21.41
N TYR A 138 7.65 -6.51 21.76
CA TYR A 138 7.32 -7.28 22.95
C TYR A 138 7.98 -6.78 24.19
N LYS A 139 8.65 -5.77 24.12
CA LYS A 139 9.32 -5.25 25.23
C LYS A 139 8.43 -4.97 26.36
N LYS A 140 8.44 -5.31 26.97
CA LYS A 140 7.58 -5.26 27.82
C LYS A 140 7.77 -5.04 28.66
#